data_26fce4b7425c0ca1949557dd42930732
#
_entry.id   26fce4b7425c0ca1949557dd42930732
#
_cell.length_a   1.000
_cell.length_b   1.000
_cell.length_c   1.000
_cell.angle_alpha   90.00
_cell.angle_beta   90.00
_cell.angle_gamma   90.00
#
_symmetry.space_group_name_H-M   'P 1'
#
loop_
_entity.id
_entity.type
_entity.pdbx_description
1 polymer ?
#
loop_
_entity_poly.entity_id
_entity_poly.type
_entity_poly.pdbx_seq_one_letter_code
_entity_poly.pdbx_strand_id
1 'polypeptide(L)'
;FIFAGMVMLRGGAAKRLVDFATALVGHWPGGLGIAMVIAMGFFAAFCGSILAAITAVGTIMMPKMLEQGYPRPFVIVLAASAALLEALIPPSNAAILFSALTNVPVSQTFAAGVIPGLILLVFMVIVVLIKCRNIRNPEPASAAERWRSFLGALPGLFTPTIILGGIYAGLLTPSESAAVAGVWAIVMGFFIYRELTFASLCLALKETATITAIIFAIIATATFLSVVLTYSQIPPHIVRYFPDMGATFALFWVALAIICLLLGTFVEIVPVFYLTVPIFAAITLSFNQSLLHLYVVFVAFAGI
;
A
#
# COMPACT_ATOMS: atom_id res chain seq x y z
N PHE A 1 11.70 -3.05 -3.74
CA PHE A 1 10.85 -2.44 -2.71
C PHE A 1 10.58 -3.38 -1.54
N ILE A 2 10.11 -4.62 -1.75
CA ILE A 2 9.86 -5.59 -0.67
C ILE A 2 11.08 -5.72 0.25
N PHE A 3 12.28 -5.89 -0.33
CA PHE A 3 13.53 -5.97 0.43
C PHE A 3 13.79 -4.70 1.25
N ALA A 4 13.66 -3.52 0.64
CA ALA A 4 13.83 -2.26 1.35
C ALA A 4 12.87 -2.16 2.55
N GLY A 5 11.58 -2.48 2.36
CA GLY A 5 10.58 -2.50 3.43
C GLY A 5 10.91 -3.48 4.55
N MET A 6 11.36 -4.71 4.22
CA MET A 6 11.74 -5.72 5.22
C MET A 6 12.97 -5.29 6.04
N VAL A 7 13.97 -4.68 5.39
CA VAL A 7 15.14 -4.14 6.08
C VAL A 7 14.76 -2.96 6.98
N MET A 8 13.90 -2.06 6.51
CA MET A 8 13.40 -0.92 7.31
C MET A 8 12.58 -1.37 8.52
N LEU A 9 11.74 -2.40 8.35
CA LEU A 9 11.01 -3.00 9.46
C LEU A 9 11.95 -3.50 10.55
N ARG A 10 12.98 -4.28 10.17
CA ARG A 10 13.94 -4.88 11.09
C ARG A 10 15.01 -3.89 11.59
N GLY A 11 15.25 -2.83 10.83
CA GLY A 11 16.17 -1.75 11.17
C GLY A 11 15.57 -0.66 12.08
N GLY A 12 14.31 -0.84 12.57
CA GLY A 12 13.71 0.04 13.57
C GLY A 12 13.03 1.30 13.00
N ALA A 13 12.86 1.43 11.68
CA ALA A 13 12.17 2.56 11.06
C ALA A 13 10.69 2.61 11.45
N ALA A 14 10.00 1.45 11.42
CA ALA A 14 8.57 1.37 11.75
C ALA A 14 8.27 1.90 13.16
N LYS A 15 9.08 1.54 14.16
CA LYS A 15 8.93 2.04 15.53
C LYS A 15 9.03 3.56 15.60
N ARG A 16 10.01 4.16 14.92
CA ARG A 16 10.22 5.62 14.93
C ARG A 16 9.12 6.38 14.23
N LEU A 17 8.57 5.82 13.16
CA LEU A 17 7.40 6.40 12.48
C LEU A 17 6.14 6.34 13.36
N VAL A 18 5.94 5.23 14.05
CA VAL A 18 4.84 5.08 15.02
C VAL A 18 5.01 6.06 16.17
N ASP A 19 6.21 6.17 16.73
CA ASP A 19 6.51 7.10 17.84
C ASP A 19 6.29 8.56 17.40
N PHE A 20 6.72 8.92 16.20
CA PHE A 20 6.48 10.25 15.62
C PHE A 20 4.98 10.51 15.41
N ALA A 21 4.26 9.61 14.75
CA ALA A 21 2.83 9.74 14.54
C ALA A 21 2.07 9.86 15.88
N THR A 22 2.45 9.08 16.89
CA THR A 22 1.87 9.12 18.22
C THR A 22 2.18 10.43 18.94
N ALA A 23 3.40 10.95 18.86
CA ALA A 23 3.77 12.24 19.42
C ALA A 23 3.03 13.41 18.78
N LEU A 24 2.68 13.29 17.48
CA LEU A 24 2.00 14.33 16.74
C LEU A 24 0.50 14.40 17.08
N VAL A 25 -0.20 13.27 17.04
CA VAL A 25 -1.67 13.22 17.11
C VAL A 25 -2.23 12.36 18.26
N GLY A 26 -1.38 11.71 19.05
CA GLY A 26 -1.81 10.79 20.11
C GLY A 26 -2.74 11.41 21.15
N HIS A 27 -2.64 12.73 21.38
CA HIS A 27 -3.46 13.49 22.29
C HIS A 27 -4.86 13.86 21.76
N TRP A 28 -5.13 13.61 20.47
CA TRP A 28 -6.45 13.87 19.86
C TRP A 28 -7.48 12.81 20.27
N PRO A 29 -8.78 13.11 20.16
CA PRO A 29 -9.82 12.10 20.34
C PRO A 29 -9.60 10.91 19.41
N GLY A 30 -9.45 9.71 19.98
CA GLY A 30 -9.04 8.53 19.19
C GLY A 30 -7.60 8.57 18.68
N GLY A 31 -6.71 9.35 19.33
CA GLY A 31 -5.38 9.70 18.85
C GLY A 31 -4.47 8.52 18.49
N LEU A 32 -4.52 7.39 19.22
CA LEU A 32 -3.75 6.20 18.81
C LEU A 32 -4.27 5.57 17.52
N GLY A 33 -5.59 5.60 17.29
CA GLY A 33 -6.15 5.13 16.02
C GLY A 33 -5.72 6.02 14.86
N ILE A 34 -5.71 7.35 15.05
CA ILE A 34 -5.22 8.31 14.05
C ILE A 34 -3.72 8.11 13.82
N ALA A 35 -2.94 7.95 14.89
CA ALA A 35 -1.50 7.69 14.80
C ALA A 35 -1.20 6.39 14.01
N MET A 36 -2.02 5.34 14.19
CA MET A 36 -1.91 4.11 13.42
C MET A 36 -2.15 4.34 11.93
N VAL A 37 -3.21 5.07 11.55
CA VAL A 37 -3.51 5.40 10.14
C VAL A 37 -2.38 6.21 9.51
N ILE A 38 -1.88 7.24 10.21
CA ILE A 38 -0.77 8.07 9.74
C ILE A 38 0.53 7.27 9.62
N ALA A 39 0.84 6.44 10.63
CA ALA A 39 2.04 5.59 10.60
C ALA A 39 1.97 4.57 9.46
N MET A 40 0.79 3.98 9.18
CA MET A 40 0.57 3.12 8.01
C MET A 40 0.77 3.87 6.70
N GLY A 41 0.23 5.11 6.60
CA GLY A 41 0.43 5.95 5.42
C GLY A 41 1.90 6.31 5.17
N PHE A 42 2.67 6.62 6.22
CA PHE A 42 4.11 6.81 6.10
C PHE A 42 4.83 5.51 5.73
N PHE A 43 4.44 4.39 6.33
CA PHE A 43 5.06 3.11 6.05
C PHE A 43 4.74 2.61 4.63
N ALA A 44 3.55 2.91 4.13
CA ALA A 44 3.15 2.68 2.75
C ALA A 44 4.14 3.28 1.76
N ALA A 45 4.60 4.50 2.04
CA ALA A 45 5.49 5.24 1.15
C ALA A 45 6.90 4.64 0.97
N PHE A 46 7.21 3.45 1.49
CA PHE A 46 8.49 2.78 1.26
C PHE A 46 8.46 1.25 1.23
N CYS A 47 7.38 0.62 1.69
CA CYS A 47 7.36 -0.84 1.81
C CYS A 47 6.72 -1.55 0.59
N GLY A 48 5.60 -1.03 0.07
CA GLY A 48 4.88 -1.59 -1.06
C GLY A 48 4.26 -2.98 -0.78
N SER A 49 4.03 -3.39 0.50
CA SER A 49 3.43 -4.67 0.87
C SER A 49 2.47 -4.57 2.05
N ILE A 50 1.17 -4.75 1.79
CA ILE A 50 0.08 -4.66 2.76
C ILE A 50 0.38 -5.52 4.01
N LEU A 51 0.83 -6.76 3.82
CA LEU A 51 1.16 -7.67 4.92
C LEU A 51 2.33 -7.15 5.77
N ALA A 52 3.34 -6.55 5.15
CA ALA A 52 4.46 -5.97 5.87
C ALA A 52 4.04 -4.74 6.69
N ALA A 53 3.14 -3.89 6.16
CA ALA A 53 2.62 -2.74 6.89
C ALA A 53 1.80 -3.16 8.12
N ILE A 54 0.89 -4.14 7.96
CA ILE A 54 0.13 -4.70 9.08
C ILE A 54 1.06 -5.28 10.13
N THR A 55 2.07 -6.04 9.71
CA THR A 55 3.04 -6.64 10.64
C THR A 55 3.87 -5.57 11.33
N ALA A 56 4.38 -4.58 10.59
CA ALA A 56 5.26 -3.54 11.12
C ALA A 56 4.56 -2.62 12.12
N VAL A 57 3.48 -2.00 11.68
CA VAL A 57 2.76 -0.98 12.46
C VAL A 57 1.75 -1.63 13.41
N GLY A 58 1.06 -2.69 12.94
CA GLY A 58 0.04 -3.38 13.70
C GLY A 58 0.60 -4.03 14.97
N THR A 59 1.75 -4.72 14.90
CA THR A 59 2.37 -5.35 16.09
C THR A 59 2.74 -4.34 17.18
N ILE A 60 3.05 -3.10 16.80
CA ILE A 60 3.41 -2.03 17.74
C ILE A 60 2.17 -1.32 18.28
N MET A 61 1.20 -1.02 17.40
CA MET A 61 0.07 -0.17 17.73
C MET A 61 -1.12 -0.92 18.35
N MET A 62 -1.40 -2.15 17.87
CA MET A 62 -2.57 -2.90 18.33
C MET A 62 -2.56 -3.18 19.84
N PRO A 63 -1.44 -3.64 20.47
CA PRO A 63 -1.39 -3.81 21.92
C PRO A 63 -1.67 -2.49 22.67
N LYS A 64 -1.00 -1.40 22.27
CA LYS A 64 -1.19 -0.07 22.89
C LYS A 64 -2.63 0.41 22.81
N MET A 65 -3.29 0.19 21.69
CA MET A 65 -4.71 0.56 21.52
C MET A 65 -5.64 -0.29 22.40
N LEU A 66 -5.38 -1.59 22.49
CA LEU A 66 -6.18 -2.48 23.35
C LEU A 66 -6.03 -2.12 24.82
N GLU A 67 -4.82 -1.79 25.30
CA GLU A 67 -4.54 -1.32 26.66
C GLU A 67 -5.25 0.01 26.96
N GLN A 68 -5.45 0.87 25.96
CA GLN A 68 -6.21 2.11 26.10
C GLN A 68 -7.75 1.93 26.00
N GLY A 69 -8.24 0.69 25.86
CA GLY A 69 -9.67 0.40 25.85
C GLY A 69 -10.34 0.51 24.47
N TYR A 70 -9.57 0.49 23.38
CA TYR A 70 -10.18 0.37 22.06
C TYR A 70 -10.83 -1.01 21.87
N PRO A 71 -12.03 -1.09 21.26
CA PRO A 71 -12.66 -2.38 20.97
C PRO A 71 -11.79 -3.22 20.01
N ARG A 72 -11.50 -4.46 20.41
CA ARG A 72 -10.65 -5.36 19.62
C ARG A 72 -11.07 -5.50 18.15
N PRO A 73 -12.37 -5.67 17.81
CA PRO A 73 -12.79 -5.74 16.40
C PRO A 73 -12.45 -4.45 15.64
N PHE A 74 -12.64 -3.28 16.26
CA PHE A 74 -12.31 -2.00 15.66
C PHE A 74 -10.82 -1.88 15.35
N VAL A 75 -9.95 -2.28 16.28
CA VAL A 75 -8.48 -2.24 16.10
C VAL A 75 -8.04 -3.11 14.92
N ILE A 76 -8.60 -4.33 14.81
CA ILE A 76 -8.27 -5.26 13.73
C ILE A 76 -8.73 -4.68 12.38
N VAL A 77 -9.99 -4.22 12.30
CA VAL A 77 -10.53 -3.65 11.07
C VAL A 77 -9.78 -2.39 10.66
N LEU A 78 -9.45 -1.51 11.63
CA LEU A 78 -8.69 -0.31 11.35
C LEU A 78 -7.28 -0.63 10.82
N ALA A 79 -6.60 -1.62 11.40
CA ALA A 79 -5.29 -2.05 10.94
C ALA A 79 -5.33 -2.58 9.50
N ALA A 80 -6.29 -3.47 9.21
CA ALA A 80 -6.49 -4.03 7.89
C ALA A 80 -6.84 -2.93 6.87
N SER A 81 -7.81 -2.06 7.20
CA SER A 81 -8.22 -0.97 6.30
C SER A 81 -7.11 0.06 6.08
N ALA A 82 -6.36 0.44 7.12
CA ALA A 82 -5.26 1.41 6.97
C ALA A 82 -4.10 0.86 6.13
N ALA A 83 -3.90 -0.44 6.09
CA ALA A 83 -2.90 -1.06 5.24
C ALA A 83 -3.19 -0.92 3.74
N LEU A 84 -4.46 -0.66 3.35
CA LEU A 84 -4.83 -0.35 1.97
C LEU A 84 -4.15 0.91 1.42
N LEU A 85 -3.75 1.83 2.30
CA LEU A 85 -3.00 3.02 1.90
C LEU A 85 -1.76 2.64 1.10
N GLU A 86 -1.19 1.45 1.35
CA GLU A 86 -0.01 0.97 0.66
C GLU A 86 -0.23 0.60 -0.80
N ALA A 87 -1.44 0.21 -1.16
CA ALA A 87 -1.77 -0.05 -2.56
C ALA A 87 -1.96 1.25 -3.37
N LEU A 88 -2.30 2.36 -2.69
CA LEU A 88 -2.56 3.67 -3.31
C LEU A 88 -1.40 4.64 -3.19
N ILE A 89 -0.79 4.78 -1.99
CA ILE A 89 0.32 5.72 -1.76
C ILE A 89 1.62 5.15 -2.36
N PRO A 90 2.27 5.87 -3.30
CA PRO A 90 3.48 5.38 -3.92
C PRO A 90 4.72 5.45 -2.97
N PRO A 91 5.71 4.54 -3.18
CA PRO A 91 5.75 3.49 -4.20
C PRO A 91 4.90 2.28 -3.85
N SER A 92 4.04 1.86 -4.77
CA SER A 92 3.11 0.75 -4.60
C SER A 92 3.43 -0.41 -5.56
N ASN A 93 3.50 -1.63 -5.03
CA ASN A 93 3.68 -2.83 -5.86
C ASN A 93 2.47 -3.03 -6.80
N ALA A 94 1.26 -2.71 -6.34
CA ALA A 94 0.06 -2.76 -7.16
C ALA A 94 0.16 -1.86 -8.40
N ALA A 95 0.68 -0.65 -8.24
CA ALA A 95 0.91 0.29 -9.34
C ALA A 95 1.95 -0.22 -10.35
N ILE A 96 3.03 -0.83 -9.86
CA ILE A 96 4.07 -1.42 -10.73
C ILE A 96 3.49 -2.59 -11.53
N LEU A 97 2.72 -3.47 -10.89
CA LEU A 97 2.07 -4.60 -11.56
C LEU A 97 1.05 -4.12 -12.61
N PHE A 98 0.25 -3.11 -12.27
CA PHE A 98 -0.68 -2.51 -13.23
C PHE A 98 0.04 -1.92 -14.43
N SER A 99 1.12 -1.18 -14.21
CA SER A 99 1.96 -0.64 -15.28
C SER A 99 2.53 -1.73 -16.19
N ALA A 100 2.99 -2.83 -15.61
CA ALA A 100 3.52 -3.97 -16.37
C ALA A 100 2.46 -4.65 -17.24
N LEU A 101 1.20 -4.71 -16.78
CA LEU A 101 0.09 -5.33 -17.50
C LEU A 101 -0.51 -4.43 -18.59
N THR A 102 -0.47 -3.10 -18.39
CA THR A 102 -1.16 -2.13 -19.24
C THR A 102 -0.24 -1.26 -20.09
N ASN A 103 1.09 -1.38 -19.90
CA ASN A 103 2.11 -0.50 -20.49
C ASN A 103 1.92 0.99 -20.18
N VAL A 104 1.16 1.33 -19.14
CA VAL A 104 1.09 2.70 -18.62
C VAL A 104 2.37 3.00 -17.83
N PRO A 105 3.02 4.16 -18.00
CA PRO A 105 4.22 4.48 -17.24
C PRO A 105 4.01 4.43 -15.72
N VAL A 106 4.94 3.80 -14.98
CA VAL A 106 4.87 3.66 -13.51
C VAL A 106 4.73 5.01 -12.81
N SER A 107 5.40 6.04 -13.29
CA SER A 107 5.30 7.41 -12.74
C SER A 107 3.88 7.97 -12.81
N GLN A 108 3.14 7.70 -13.90
CA GLN A 108 1.75 8.14 -14.03
C GLN A 108 0.81 7.34 -13.11
N THR A 109 1.05 6.03 -12.99
CA THR A 109 0.27 5.16 -12.09
C THR A 109 0.50 5.55 -10.62
N PHE A 110 1.73 5.87 -10.26
CA PHE A 110 2.06 6.40 -8.94
C PHE A 110 1.34 7.73 -8.67
N ALA A 111 1.40 8.67 -9.59
CA ALA A 111 0.73 9.97 -9.45
C ALA A 111 -0.79 9.82 -9.29
N ALA A 112 -1.41 8.89 -10.04
CA ALA A 112 -2.84 8.63 -9.97
C ALA A 112 -3.29 8.09 -8.59
N GLY A 113 -2.43 7.37 -7.88
CA GLY A 113 -2.73 6.81 -6.55
C GLY A 113 -2.67 7.81 -5.40
N VAL A 114 -1.90 8.91 -5.53
CA VAL A 114 -1.66 9.86 -4.43
C VAL A 114 -2.93 10.49 -3.91
N ILE A 115 -3.72 11.10 -4.78
CA ILE A 115 -4.95 11.82 -4.37
C ILE A 115 -5.98 10.86 -3.74
N PRO A 116 -6.31 9.71 -4.35
CA PRO A 116 -7.20 8.73 -3.73
C PRO A 116 -6.67 8.20 -2.40
N GLY A 117 -5.36 7.95 -2.30
CA GLY A 117 -4.71 7.53 -1.06
C GLY A 117 -4.85 8.55 0.05
N LEU A 118 -4.66 9.84 -0.25
CA LEU A 118 -4.86 10.92 0.72
C LEU A 118 -6.34 11.07 1.13
N ILE A 119 -7.27 10.93 0.19
CA ILE A 119 -8.72 10.95 0.49
C ILE A 119 -9.07 9.79 1.43
N LEU A 120 -8.58 8.59 1.16
CA LEU A 120 -8.79 7.42 2.00
C LEU A 120 -8.20 7.64 3.40
N LEU A 121 -6.98 8.16 3.51
CA LEU A 121 -6.34 8.49 4.78
C LEU A 121 -7.19 9.46 5.59
N VAL A 122 -7.63 10.58 4.98
CA VAL A 122 -8.48 11.57 5.65
C VAL A 122 -9.81 10.95 6.08
N PHE A 123 -10.43 10.15 5.21
CA PHE A 123 -11.68 9.45 5.55
C PHE A 123 -11.50 8.52 6.75
N MET A 124 -10.43 7.75 6.82
CA MET A 124 -10.13 6.88 7.96
C MET A 124 -9.92 7.69 9.24
N VAL A 125 -9.20 8.81 9.17
CA VAL A 125 -9.03 9.72 10.31
C VAL A 125 -10.38 10.23 10.81
N ILE A 126 -11.28 10.62 9.91
CA ILE A 126 -12.65 11.06 10.27
C ILE A 126 -13.43 9.92 10.96
N VAL A 127 -13.36 8.70 10.43
CA VAL A 127 -14.02 7.53 11.05
C VAL A 127 -13.50 7.28 12.46
N VAL A 128 -12.18 7.36 12.67
CA VAL A 128 -11.59 7.21 14.00
C VAL A 128 -12.06 8.32 14.95
N LEU A 129 -12.05 9.57 14.50
CA LEU A 129 -12.53 10.70 15.30
C LEU A 129 -14.00 10.52 15.74
N ILE A 130 -14.86 10.03 14.86
CA ILE A 130 -16.29 9.81 15.17
C ILE A 130 -16.47 8.63 16.12
N LYS A 131 -15.80 7.49 15.85
CA LYS A 131 -16.01 6.24 16.58
C LYS A 131 -15.31 6.19 17.93
N CYS A 132 -14.15 6.85 18.05
CA CYS A 132 -13.28 6.77 19.23
C CYS A 132 -13.22 8.06 20.04
N ARG A 133 -14.16 9.00 19.83
CA ARG A 133 -14.18 10.30 20.51
C ARG A 133 -14.21 10.22 22.05
N ASN A 134 -14.73 9.14 22.60
CA ASN A 134 -14.91 8.95 24.05
C ASN A 134 -13.74 8.17 24.69
N ILE A 135 -12.75 7.75 23.90
CA ILE A 135 -11.60 7.03 24.45
C ILE A 135 -10.66 8.05 25.07
N ARG A 136 -10.22 7.75 26.30
CA ARG A 136 -9.30 8.63 27.04
C ARG A 136 -7.95 8.69 26.32
N ASN A 137 -7.48 9.90 26.06
CA ASN A 137 -6.24 10.14 25.33
C ASN A 137 -5.07 10.31 26.30
N PRO A 138 -3.85 9.94 25.87
CA PRO A 138 -2.64 10.31 26.59
C PRO A 138 -2.46 11.84 26.63
N GLU A 139 -1.64 12.29 27.57
CA GLU A 139 -1.27 13.70 27.63
C GLU A 139 -0.53 14.12 26.33
N PRO A 140 -0.66 15.38 25.92
CA PRO A 140 0.02 15.87 24.74
C PRO A 140 1.55 15.81 24.94
N ALA A 141 2.25 15.21 23.99
CA ALA A 141 3.71 15.20 23.99
C ALA A 141 4.26 16.64 23.98
N SER A 142 5.32 16.88 24.73
CA SER A 142 6.01 18.17 24.77
C SER A 142 6.59 18.54 23.39
N ALA A 143 6.82 19.82 23.15
CA ALA A 143 7.45 20.28 21.89
C ALA A 143 8.82 19.61 21.66
N ALA A 144 9.57 19.40 22.73
CA ALA A 144 10.87 18.74 22.66
C ALA A 144 10.76 17.26 22.28
N GLU A 145 9.74 16.55 22.80
CA GLU A 145 9.48 15.13 22.43
C GLU A 145 9.02 15.02 20.98
N ARG A 146 8.14 15.91 20.50
CA ARG A 146 7.71 15.95 19.10
C ARG A 146 8.89 16.17 18.18
N TRP A 147 9.77 17.12 18.51
CA TRP A 147 10.97 17.41 17.72
C TRP A 147 11.94 16.23 17.71
N ARG A 148 12.16 15.59 18.87
CA ARG A 148 13.02 14.41 18.99
C ARG A 148 12.47 13.23 18.18
N SER A 149 11.17 12.97 18.25
CA SER A 149 10.51 11.91 17.48
C SER A 149 10.56 12.19 15.99
N PHE A 150 10.38 13.45 15.56
CA PHE A 150 10.53 13.87 14.17
C PHE A 150 11.97 13.61 13.66
N LEU A 151 12.99 14.05 14.39
CA LEU A 151 14.39 13.78 14.01
C LEU A 151 14.69 12.28 13.95
N GLY A 152 14.12 11.49 14.85
CA GLY A 152 14.22 10.04 14.83
C GLY A 152 13.56 9.40 13.60
N ALA A 153 12.43 9.93 13.15
CA ALA A 153 11.71 9.45 11.98
C ALA A 153 12.29 9.96 10.65
N LEU A 154 13.03 11.07 10.67
CA LEU A 154 13.50 11.78 9.48
C LEU A 154 14.23 10.90 8.46
N PRO A 155 15.20 10.01 8.85
CA PRO A 155 15.86 9.12 7.90
C PRO A 155 14.87 8.20 7.17
N GLY A 156 13.85 7.70 7.89
CA GLY A 156 12.77 6.91 7.28
C GLY A 156 11.92 7.74 6.33
N LEU A 157 11.48 8.95 6.75
CA LEU A 157 10.69 9.87 5.93
C LEU A 157 11.44 10.36 4.69
N PHE A 158 12.77 10.32 4.69
CA PHE A 158 13.58 10.69 3.54
C PHE A 158 13.55 9.63 2.42
N THR A 159 13.21 8.37 2.73
CA THR A 159 13.15 7.28 1.74
C THR A 159 12.17 7.53 0.60
N PRO A 160 10.91 7.93 0.83
CA PRO A 160 9.99 8.29 -0.26
C PRO A 160 10.52 9.42 -1.13
N THR A 161 11.20 10.39 -0.53
CA THR A 161 11.80 11.52 -1.26
C THR A 161 12.89 11.04 -2.22
N ILE A 162 13.73 10.09 -1.80
CA ILE A 162 14.74 9.47 -2.66
C ILE A 162 14.07 8.73 -3.82
N ILE A 163 13.08 7.89 -3.52
CA ILE A 163 12.43 7.03 -4.51
C ILE A 163 11.66 7.89 -5.53
N LEU A 164 10.71 8.68 -5.05
CA LEU A 164 9.83 9.46 -5.91
C LEU A 164 10.56 10.61 -6.58
N GLY A 165 11.46 11.26 -5.85
CA GLY A 165 12.32 12.32 -6.40
C GLY A 165 13.19 11.80 -7.55
N GLY A 166 13.81 10.63 -7.40
CA GLY A 166 14.61 9.99 -8.46
C GLY A 166 13.79 9.62 -9.69
N ILE A 167 12.57 9.09 -9.49
CA ILE A 167 11.67 8.68 -10.59
C ILE A 167 11.09 9.91 -11.31
N TYR A 168 10.56 10.89 -10.58
CA TYR A 168 9.92 12.07 -11.19
C TYR A 168 10.90 13.05 -11.81
N ALA A 169 12.14 13.12 -11.28
CA ALA A 169 13.21 13.86 -11.94
C ALA A 169 13.76 13.18 -13.20
N GLY A 170 13.31 11.96 -13.51
CA GLY A 170 13.80 11.17 -14.65
C GLY A 170 15.24 10.66 -14.50
N LEU A 171 15.79 10.71 -13.27
CA LEU A 171 17.16 10.29 -12.97
C LEU A 171 17.27 8.79 -12.77
N LEU A 172 16.21 8.15 -12.26
CA LEU A 172 16.18 6.74 -11.90
C LEU A 172 14.94 6.06 -12.46
N THR A 173 15.10 4.87 -12.95
CA THR A 173 13.99 3.95 -13.21
C THR A 173 13.40 3.45 -11.89
N PRO A 174 12.15 2.94 -11.87
CA PRO A 174 11.55 2.35 -10.68
C PRO A 174 12.40 1.23 -10.05
N SER A 175 13.08 0.42 -10.87
CA SER A 175 13.97 -0.65 -10.41
C SER A 175 15.22 -0.12 -9.74
N GLU A 176 15.86 0.90 -10.33
CA GLU A 176 17.03 1.58 -9.76
C GLU A 176 16.66 2.29 -8.45
N SER A 177 15.52 2.98 -8.41
CA SER A 177 15.01 3.62 -7.19
C SER A 177 14.79 2.60 -6.07
N ALA A 178 14.29 1.40 -6.40
CA ALA A 178 14.12 0.31 -5.43
C ALA A 178 15.47 -0.20 -4.90
N ALA A 179 16.49 -0.28 -5.76
CA ALA A 179 17.85 -0.67 -5.35
C ALA A 179 18.47 0.38 -4.42
N VAL A 180 18.37 1.66 -4.77
CA VAL A 180 18.84 2.78 -3.94
C VAL A 180 18.12 2.80 -2.59
N ALA A 181 16.80 2.59 -2.56
CA ALA A 181 16.03 2.48 -1.33
C ALA A 181 16.50 1.30 -0.46
N GLY A 182 16.83 0.15 -1.07
CA GLY A 182 17.39 -1.01 -0.36
C GLY A 182 18.75 -0.71 0.28
N VAL A 183 19.64 -0.06 -0.46
CA VAL A 183 20.95 0.39 0.07
C VAL A 183 20.74 1.41 1.19
N TRP A 184 19.88 2.39 0.99
CA TRP A 184 19.54 3.39 2.03
C TRP A 184 18.98 2.74 3.29
N ALA A 185 18.09 1.75 3.17
CA ALA A 185 17.53 1.03 4.30
C ALA A 185 18.63 0.29 5.10
N ILE A 186 19.61 -0.32 4.41
CA ILE A 186 20.77 -0.96 5.05
C ILE A 186 21.61 0.08 5.80
N VAL A 187 21.96 1.17 5.15
CA VAL A 187 22.76 2.27 5.75
C VAL A 187 22.03 2.81 6.99
N MET A 188 20.75 3.09 6.87
CA MET A 188 19.93 3.59 7.96
C MET A 188 19.89 2.60 9.13
N GLY A 189 19.67 1.31 8.86
CA GLY A 189 19.56 0.29 9.89
C GLY A 189 20.87 0.01 10.64
N PHE A 190 22.01 -0.02 9.94
CA PHE A 190 23.31 -0.31 10.55
C PHE A 190 23.97 0.93 11.19
N PHE A 191 23.94 2.07 10.51
CA PHE A 191 24.76 3.23 10.90
C PHE A 191 23.96 4.30 11.65
N ILE A 192 22.72 4.57 11.24
CA ILE A 192 21.91 5.63 11.85
C ILE A 192 21.13 5.08 13.04
N TYR A 193 20.33 4.05 12.85
CA TYR A 193 19.50 3.48 13.92
C TYR A 193 20.25 2.45 14.76
N ARG A 194 21.23 1.78 14.19
CA ARG A 194 22.05 0.75 14.85
C ARG A 194 21.24 -0.40 15.45
N GLU A 195 20.08 -0.69 14.88
CA GLU A 195 19.20 -1.78 15.29
C GLU A 195 19.30 -3.00 14.37
N LEU A 196 19.78 -2.80 13.12
CA LEU A 196 19.97 -3.89 12.17
C LEU A 196 21.20 -4.70 12.52
N THR A 197 21.03 -6.03 12.65
CA THR A 197 22.13 -6.97 12.80
C THR A 197 22.32 -7.77 11.52
N PHE A 198 23.49 -8.37 11.33
CA PHE A 198 23.74 -9.21 10.17
C PHE A 198 22.77 -10.41 10.09
N ALA A 199 22.43 -10.99 11.25
CA ALA A 199 21.45 -12.07 11.34
C ALA A 199 20.05 -11.61 10.89
N SER A 200 19.62 -10.40 11.31
CA SER A 200 18.33 -9.83 10.90
C SER A 200 18.31 -9.42 9.43
N LEU A 201 19.44 -9.01 8.86
CA LEU A 201 19.58 -8.76 7.43
C LEU A 201 19.43 -10.06 6.62
N CYS A 202 20.12 -11.14 7.02
CA CYS A 202 19.96 -12.45 6.38
C CYS A 202 18.51 -12.94 6.44
N LEU A 203 17.83 -12.71 7.56
CA LEU A 203 16.42 -13.06 7.71
C LEU A 203 15.52 -12.21 6.80
N ALA A 204 15.78 -10.90 6.69
CA ALA A 204 15.08 -10.02 5.75
C ALA A 204 15.26 -10.48 4.29
N LEU A 205 16.47 -10.89 3.91
CA LEU A 205 16.75 -11.47 2.59
C LEU A 205 15.96 -12.77 2.35
N LYS A 206 15.94 -13.68 3.32
CA LYS A 206 15.19 -14.93 3.23
C LYS A 206 13.69 -14.69 3.08
N GLU A 207 13.12 -13.81 3.89
CA GLU A 207 11.69 -13.45 3.80
C GLU A 207 11.36 -12.78 2.47
N THR A 208 12.19 -11.84 2.02
CA THR A 208 12.05 -11.21 0.71
C THR A 208 12.08 -12.23 -0.42
N ALA A 209 13.04 -13.17 -0.39
CA ALA A 209 13.14 -14.23 -1.40
C ALA A 209 11.89 -15.11 -1.40
N THR A 210 11.37 -15.47 -0.23
CA THR A 210 10.15 -16.27 -0.11
C THR A 210 8.93 -15.54 -0.68
N ILE A 211 8.71 -14.28 -0.28
CA ILE A 211 7.59 -13.47 -0.78
C ILE A 211 7.71 -13.28 -2.29
N THR A 212 8.90 -12.97 -2.77
CA THR A 212 9.16 -12.80 -4.22
C THR A 212 8.90 -14.09 -4.99
N ALA A 213 9.33 -15.24 -4.47
CA ALA A 213 9.08 -16.53 -5.10
C ALA A 213 7.58 -16.86 -5.19
N ILE A 214 6.82 -16.57 -4.14
CA ILE A 214 5.36 -16.74 -4.14
C ILE A 214 4.72 -15.84 -5.20
N ILE A 215 5.11 -14.56 -5.25
CA ILE A 215 4.59 -13.61 -6.24
C ILE A 215 4.90 -14.09 -7.66
N PHE A 216 6.13 -14.52 -7.95
CA PHE A 216 6.48 -15.02 -9.28
C PHE A 216 5.75 -16.32 -9.66
N ALA A 217 5.52 -17.22 -8.69
CA ALA A 217 4.73 -18.42 -8.93
C ALA A 217 3.27 -18.07 -9.30
N ILE A 218 2.68 -17.10 -8.60
CA ILE A 218 1.34 -16.58 -8.90
C ILE A 218 1.33 -15.92 -10.29
N ILE A 219 2.30 -15.07 -10.59
CA ILE A 219 2.43 -14.42 -11.91
C ILE A 219 2.51 -15.45 -13.02
N ALA A 220 3.34 -16.48 -12.86
CA ALA A 220 3.52 -17.52 -13.88
C ALA A 220 2.20 -18.26 -14.16
N THR A 221 1.48 -18.67 -13.11
CA THR A 221 0.20 -19.37 -13.28
C THR A 221 -0.90 -18.46 -13.85
N ALA A 222 -0.98 -17.22 -13.39
CA ALA A 222 -1.94 -16.25 -13.90
C ALA A 222 -1.65 -15.83 -15.35
N THR A 223 -0.37 -15.71 -15.73
CA THR A 223 0.02 -15.45 -17.12
C THR A 223 -0.36 -16.62 -18.02
N PHE A 224 -0.15 -17.85 -17.57
CA PHE A 224 -0.59 -19.04 -18.30
C PHE A 224 -2.11 -19.00 -18.55
N LEU A 225 -2.90 -18.71 -17.51
CA LEU A 225 -4.35 -18.58 -17.64
C LEU A 225 -4.74 -17.43 -18.59
N SER A 226 -4.08 -16.29 -18.52
CA SER A 226 -4.31 -15.15 -19.43
C SER A 226 -4.07 -15.53 -20.90
N VAL A 227 -3.02 -16.32 -21.16
CA VAL A 227 -2.74 -16.84 -22.51
C VAL A 227 -3.87 -17.77 -22.98
N VAL A 228 -4.33 -18.70 -22.13
CA VAL A 228 -5.46 -19.61 -22.46
C VAL A 228 -6.72 -18.81 -22.77
N LEU A 229 -7.07 -17.82 -21.94
CA LEU A 229 -8.23 -16.95 -22.14
C LEU A 229 -8.14 -16.16 -23.47
N THR A 230 -6.94 -15.69 -23.82
CA THR A 230 -6.70 -14.97 -25.07
C THR A 230 -6.87 -15.89 -26.29
N TYR A 231 -6.29 -17.09 -26.25
CA TYR A 231 -6.48 -18.09 -27.32
C TYR A 231 -7.95 -18.52 -27.45
N SER A 232 -8.68 -18.60 -26.36
CA SER A 232 -10.12 -18.90 -26.35
C SER A 232 -10.98 -17.73 -26.80
N GLN A 233 -10.40 -16.61 -27.19
CA GLN A 233 -11.10 -15.39 -27.65
C GLN A 233 -12.13 -14.83 -26.62
N ILE A 234 -11.99 -15.18 -25.35
CA ILE A 234 -12.93 -14.77 -24.29
C ILE A 234 -12.94 -13.24 -24.12
N PRO A 235 -11.80 -12.52 -24.01
CA PRO A 235 -11.81 -11.07 -23.86
C PRO A 235 -12.49 -10.34 -25.03
N PRO A 236 -12.21 -10.65 -26.33
CA PRO A 236 -12.93 -10.05 -27.46
C PRO A 236 -14.43 -10.32 -27.44
N HIS A 237 -14.86 -11.49 -27.05
CA HIS A 237 -16.29 -11.80 -26.91
C HIS A 237 -16.95 -10.93 -25.86
N ILE A 238 -16.36 -10.82 -24.65
CA ILE A 238 -16.88 -9.97 -23.57
C ILE A 238 -16.97 -8.51 -24.04
N VAL A 239 -15.92 -7.98 -24.68
CA VAL A 239 -15.87 -6.59 -25.18
C VAL A 239 -16.99 -6.32 -26.19
N ARG A 240 -17.36 -7.29 -27.05
CA ARG A 240 -18.47 -7.15 -28.00
C ARG A 240 -19.85 -7.22 -27.35
N TYR A 241 -20.03 -8.12 -26.38
CA TYR A 241 -21.31 -8.28 -25.69
C TYR A 241 -21.71 -7.07 -24.83
N PHE A 242 -20.74 -6.36 -24.26
CA PHE A 242 -21.01 -5.24 -23.35
C PHE A 242 -21.80 -4.08 -23.99
N PRO A 243 -21.42 -3.56 -25.17
CA PRO A 243 -22.20 -2.54 -25.87
C PRO A 243 -23.54 -3.06 -26.37
N ASP A 244 -23.60 -4.31 -26.86
CA ASP A 244 -24.80 -4.94 -27.40
C ASP A 244 -25.91 -5.12 -26.34
N MET A 245 -25.51 -5.28 -25.05
CA MET A 245 -26.46 -5.31 -23.93
C MET A 245 -26.97 -3.93 -23.50
N GLY A 246 -26.63 -2.86 -24.22
CA GLY A 246 -26.96 -1.50 -23.81
C GLY A 246 -26.30 -1.06 -22.50
N ALA A 247 -25.20 -1.73 -22.14
CA ALA A 247 -24.49 -1.44 -20.90
C ALA A 247 -23.95 -0.01 -20.93
N THR A 248 -24.43 0.80 -20.01
CA THR A 248 -23.92 2.14 -19.81
C THR A 248 -22.56 2.10 -19.14
N PHE A 249 -21.77 3.12 -19.39
CA PHE A 249 -20.48 3.31 -18.70
C PHE A 249 -20.58 3.19 -17.16
N ALA A 250 -21.65 3.72 -16.57
CA ALA A 250 -21.89 3.60 -15.13
C ALA A 250 -22.08 2.15 -14.69
N LEU A 251 -22.81 1.34 -15.48
CA LEU A 251 -23.00 -0.08 -15.17
C LEU A 251 -21.69 -0.87 -15.20
N PHE A 252 -20.79 -0.54 -16.12
CA PHE A 252 -19.44 -1.14 -16.17
C PHE A 252 -18.67 -0.91 -14.88
N TRP A 253 -18.63 0.32 -14.37
CA TRP A 253 -17.91 0.63 -13.13
C TRP A 253 -18.54 -0.03 -11.89
N VAL A 254 -19.86 -0.11 -11.84
CA VAL A 254 -20.54 -0.81 -10.74
C VAL A 254 -20.25 -2.31 -10.79
N ALA A 255 -20.31 -2.91 -11.98
CA ALA A 255 -19.97 -4.34 -12.14
C ALA A 255 -18.50 -4.61 -11.77
N LEU A 256 -17.56 -3.77 -12.23
CA LEU A 256 -16.16 -3.86 -11.86
C LEU A 256 -15.99 -3.79 -10.34
N ALA A 257 -16.59 -2.80 -9.69
CA ALA A 257 -16.50 -2.62 -8.24
C ALA A 257 -17.01 -3.86 -7.49
N ILE A 258 -18.16 -4.41 -7.90
CA ILE A 258 -18.70 -5.63 -7.28
C ILE A 258 -17.78 -6.83 -7.48
N ILE A 259 -17.25 -7.04 -8.69
CA ILE A 259 -16.34 -8.14 -8.99
C ILE A 259 -15.04 -7.99 -8.18
N CYS A 260 -14.47 -6.79 -8.14
CA CYS A 260 -13.27 -6.51 -7.36
C CYS A 260 -13.48 -6.73 -5.87
N LEU A 261 -14.60 -6.30 -5.29
CA LEU A 261 -14.96 -6.56 -3.90
C LEU A 261 -15.08 -8.06 -3.60
N LEU A 262 -15.78 -8.79 -4.46
CA LEU A 262 -15.96 -10.24 -4.27
C LEU A 262 -14.62 -10.97 -4.36
N LEU A 263 -13.80 -10.65 -5.36
CA LEU A 263 -12.50 -11.29 -5.52
C LEU A 263 -11.53 -10.88 -4.41
N GLY A 264 -11.47 -9.60 -4.06
CA GLY A 264 -10.58 -9.07 -3.01
C GLY A 264 -10.88 -9.65 -1.62
N THR A 265 -12.13 -10.03 -1.34
CA THR A 265 -12.48 -10.69 -0.07
C THR A 265 -11.80 -12.06 0.11
N PHE A 266 -11.51 -12.78 -0.98
CA PHE A 266 -10.99 -14.15 -0.93
C PHE A 266 -9.57 -14.30 -1.45
N VAL A 267 -9.12 -13.38 -2.30
CA VAL A 267 -7.88 -13.50 -3.05
C VAL A 267 -7.03 -12.25 -2.87
N GLU A 268 -5.73 -12.43 -2.67
CA GLU A 268 -4.78 -11.32 -2.60
C GLU A 268 -4.78 -10.50 -3.91
N ILE A 269 -4.44 -9.22 -3.81
CA ILE A 269 -4.54 -8.25 -4.91
C ILE A 269 -3.73 -8.66 -6.17
N VAL A 270 -2.57 -9.32 -6.01
CA VAL A 270 -1.68 -9.69 -7.13
C VAL A 270 -2.34 -10.66 -8.12
N PRO A 271 -2.88 -11.82 -7.68
CA PRO A 271 -3.62 -12.72 -8.58
C PRO A 271 -4.83 -12.04 -9.23
N VAL A 272 -5.55 -11.21 -8.47
CA VAL A 272 -6.73 -10.50 -8.99
C VAL A 272 -6.33 -9.58 -10.13
N PHE A 273 -5.20 -8.85 -10.02
CA PHE A 273 -4.66 -8.02 -11.11
C PHE A 273 -4.40 -8.82 -12.39
N TYR A 274 -3.68 -9.93 -12.28
CA TYR A 274 -3.31 -10.73 -13.46
C TYR A 274 -4.51 -11.38 -14.15
N LEU A 275 -5.53 -11.76 -13.39
CA LEU A 275 -6.74 -12.37 -13.94
C LEU A 275 -7.67 -11.35 -14.61
N THR A 276 -7.81 -10.18 -14.04
CA THR A 276 -8.90 -9.27 -14.39
C THR A 276 -8.46 -8.05 -15.18
N VAL A 277 -7.29 -7.49 -14.90
CA VAL A 277 -6.81 -6.25 -15.55
C VAL A 277 -6.74 -6.39 -17.08
N PRO A 278 -6.25 -7.47 -17.69
CA PRO A 278 -6.23 -7.58 -19.15
C PRO A 278 -7.62 -7.48 -19.79
N ILE A 279 -8.64 -8.05 -19.13
CA ILE A 279 -10.04 -8.02 -19.59
C ILE A 279 -10.63 -6.61 -19.41
N PHE A 280 -10.52 -6.07 -18.20
CA PHE A 280 -11.09 -4.76 -17.87
C PHE A 280 -10.38 -3.60 -18.57
N ALA A 281 -9.08 -3.71 -18.82
CA ALA A 281 -8.35 -2.73 -19.61
C ALA A 281 -8.88 -2.66 -21.06
N ALA A 282 -9.12 -3.81 -21.69
CA ALA A 282 -9.71 -3.86 -23.04
C ALA A 282 -11.10 -3.21 -23.09
N ILE A 283 -11.96 -3.50 -22.11
CA ILE A 283 -13.29 -2.89 -21.99
C ILE A 283 -13.18 -1.38 -21.72
N THR A 284 -12.30 -0.95 -20.81
CA THR A 284 -12.10 0.47 -20.50
C THR A 284 -11.68 1.26 -21.73
N LEU A 285 -10.77 0.73 -22.53
CA LEU A 285 -10.34 1.34 -23.79
C LEU A 285 -11.46 1.39 -24.83
N SER A 286 -12.35 0.40 -24.90
CA SER A 286 -13.50 0.40 -25.81
C SER A 286 -14.49 1.53 -25.49
N PHE A 287 -14.56 1.97 -24.22
CA PHE A 287 -15.34 3.14 -23.80
C PHE A 287 -14.54 4.46 -23.88
N ASN A 288 -13.37 4.49 -24.51
CA ASN A 288 -12.48 5.67 -24.56
C ASN A 288 -12.12 6.24 -23.17
N GLN A 289 -11.99 5.37 -22.18
CA GLN A 289 -11.68 5.78 -20.81
C GLN A 289 -10.21 5.57 -20.46
N SER A 290 -9.75 6.34 -19.47
CA SER A 290 -8.37 6.27 -18.99
C SER A 290 -8.08 4.99 -18.19
N LEU A 291 -7.00 4.31 -18.53
CA LEU A 291 -6.50 3.17 -17.75
C LEU A 291 -6.08 3.58 -16.33
N LEU A 292 -5.69 4.83 -16.11
CA LEU A 292 -5.38 5.35 -14.77
C LEU A 292 -6.62 5.38 -13.87
N HIS A 293 -7.80 5.69 -14.44
CA HIS A 293 -9.07 5.59 -13.71
C HIS A 293 -9.36 4.13 -13.33
N LEU A 294 -9.16 3.20 -14.27
CA LEU A 294 -9.28 1.76 -13.98
C LEU A 294 -8.39 1.35 -12.83
N TYR A 295 -7.12 1.78 -12.81
CA TYR A 295 -6.19 1.48 -11.73
C TYR A 295 -6.73 1.92 -10.36
N VAL A 296 -7.17 3.19 -10.25
CA VAL A 296 -7.65 3.76 -8.99
C VAL A 296 -8.89 3.01 -8.48
N VAL A 297 -9.88 2.79 -9.35
CA VAL A 297 -11.11 2.07 -8.98
C VAL A 297 -10.79 0.62 -8.60
N PHE A 298 -9.92 -0.03 -9.38
CA PHE A 298 -9.53 -1.40 -9.12
C PHE A 298 -8.88 -1.56 -7.75
N VAL A 299 -7.86 -0.74 -7.45
CA VAL A 299 -7.14 -0.80 -6.17
C VAL A 299 -8.05 -0.45 -4.99
N ALA A 300 -8.94 0.53 -5.17
CA ALA A 300 -9.87 0.93 -4.11
C ALA A 300 -10.85 -0.18 -3.72
N PHE A 301 -11.25 -1.05 -4.65
CA PHE A 301 -12.23 -2.11 -4.38
C PHE A 301 -11.62 -3.51 -4.22
N ALA A 302 -10.53 -3.82 -4.91
CA ALA A 302 -9.87 -5.12 -4.79
C ALA A 302 -8.93 -5.21 -3.58
N GLY A 303 -8.54 -4.08 -3.00
CA GLY A 303 -7.70 -4.04 -1.81
C GLY A 303 -8.47 -4.19 -0.49
N ILE A 304 -9.79 -4.16 -0.51
CA ILE A 304 -10.66 -4.32 0.67
C ILE A 304 -10.83 -5.80 1.00
#